data_dc52453f57e7576142bb5b51c008c706
#
_entry.id   dc52453f57e7576142bb5b51c008c706
#
_cell.length_a   1.000
_cell.length_b   1.000
_cell.length_c   1.000
_cell.angle_alpha   90.00
_cell.angle_beta   90.00
_cell.angle_gamma   90.00
#
_symmetry.space_group_name_H-M   'P 1'
#
loop_
_entity.id
_entity.type
_entity.pdbx_description
1 polymer ?
#
loop_
_entity_poly.entity_id
_entity_poly.type
_entity_poly.pdbx_seq_one_letter_code
_entity_poly.pdbx_strand_id
1 'polypeptide(L)'
;RSSTRSTEPMRLAAVEYAKKQVLAKKSYVWGSEGPTTFDCSGLVYAAYKSAGLGWPNWDRLNSSLYWVATKRVPISEMVPGDLVFYSYKGTVSTIHHIAIYAGDGMMWEAHNKDKDLLFSSIYSIKGLMPYGGRV
;
A
#
# COMPACT_ATOMS: atom_id res chain seq x y z
N ARG A 1 4.43 -4.67 17.94
CA ARG A 1 4.89 -5.68 16.99
C ARG A 1 6.38 -5.97 17.20
N SER A 2 6.78 -7.21 17.12
CA SER A 2 8.18 -7.58 17.28
C SER A 2 9.03 -7.11 16.12
N SER A 3 10.10 -6.38 16.41
CA SER A 3 11.06 -5.92 15.41
C SER A 3 12.05 -7.01 15.01
N THR A 4 12.10 -8.13 15.72
CA THR A 4 13.06 -9.21 15.45
C THR A 4 12.56 -10.21 14.41
N ARG A 5 11.25 -10.18 14.10
CA ARG A 5 10.67 -11.08 13.12
C ARG A 5 10.65 -10.45 11.75
N SER A 6 11.07 -11.23 10.77
CA SER A 6 10.89 -10.85 9.38
C SER A 6 9.41 -10.89 9.00
N THR A 7 8.95 -9.88 8.28
CA THR A 7 7.60 -9.84 7.71
C THR A 7 7.60 -10.22 6.23
N GLU A 8 8.72 -10.71 5.72
CA GLU A 8 8.86 -11.00 4.30
C GLU A 8 7.77 -11.92 3.74
N PRO A 9 7.43 -13.05 4.39
CA PRO A 9 6.37 -13.91 3.84
C PRO A 9 5.03 -13.18 3.72
N MET A 10 4.70 -12.34 4.69
CA MET A 10 3.47 -11.55 4.65
C MET A 10 3.53 -10.48 3.56
N ARG A 11 4.69 -9.82 3.43
CA ARG A 11 4.87 -8.80 2.39
C ARG A 11 4.71 -9.40 1.00
N LEU A 12 5.31 -10.56 0.75
CA LEU A 12 5.21 -11.23 -0.55
C LEU A 12 3.78 -11.72 -0.82
N ALA A 13 3.09 -12.22 0.19
CA ALA A 13 1.69 -12.61 0.05
C ALA A 13 0.80 -11.40 -0.26
N ALA A 14 1.06 -10.26 0.38
CA ALA A 14 0.32 -9.03 0.11
C ALA A 14 0.55 -8.54 -1.33
N VAL A 15 1.78 -8.60 -1.81
CA VAL A 15 2.11 -8.26 -3.20
C VAL A 15 1.35 -9.16 -4.16
N GLU A 16 1.31 -10.46 -3.90
CA GLU A 16 0.59 -11.42 -4.75
C GLU A 16 -0.91 -11.13 -4.78
N TYR A 17 -1.49 -10.81 -3.62
CA TYR A 17 -2.89 -10.42 -3.57
C TYR A 17 -3.17 -9.18 -4.43
N ALA A 18 -2.38 -8.12 -4.24
CA ALA A 18 -2.55 -6.88 -4.98
C ALA A 18 -2.39 -7.09 -6.48
N LYS A 19 -1.38 -7.86 -6.88
CA LYS A 19 -1.16 -8.23 -8.28
C LYS A 19 -2.38 -8.91 -8.89
N LYS A 20 -2.97 -9.87 -8.20
CA LYS A 20 -4.17 -10.57 -8.68
C LYS A 20 -5.34 -9.61 -8.91
N GLN A 21 -5.52 -8.64 -8.00
CA GLN A 21 -6.60 -7.67 -8.14
C GLN A 21 -6.39 -6.75 -9.34
N VAL A 22 -5.16 -6.30 -9.56
CA VAL A 22 -4.81 -5.47 -10.70
C VAL A 22 -5.00 -6.23 -12.01
N LEU A 23 -4.51 -7.46 -12.08
CA LEU A 23 -4.64 -8.31 -13.28
C LEU A 23 -6.10 -8.68 -13.57
N ALA A 24 -6.92 -8.79 -12.54
CA ALA A 24 -8.36 -9.03 -12.68
C ALA A 24 -9.14 -7.77 -13.08
N LYS A 25 -8.45 -6.63 -13.21
CA LYS A 25 -9.04 -5.35 -13.61
C LYS A 25 -10.18 -4.92 -12.69
N LYS A 26 -9.98 -5.08 -11.39
CA LYS A 26 -10.95 -4.63 -10.39
C LYS A 26 -11.10 -3.12 -10.44
N SER A 27 -12.23 -2.64 -9.97
CA SER A 27 -12.58 -1.21 -10.05
C SER A 27 -12.23 -0.47 -8.77
N TYR A 28 -11.95 0.83 -8.92
CA TYR A 28 -11.77 1.73 -7.80
C TYR A 28 -13.14 2.27 -7.35
N VAL A 29 -13.43 2.13 -6.07
CA VAL A 29 -14.60 2.76 -5.44
C VAL A 29 -14.18 3.33 -4.09
N TRP A 30 -14.40 4.61 -3.87
CA TRP A 30 -14.09 5.29 -2.61
C TRP A 30 -14.72 4.55 -1.43
N GLY A 31 -13.94 4.30 -0.40
CA GLY A 31 -14.40 3.62 0.80
C GLY A 31 -14.43 2.11 0.73
N SER A 32 -14.10 1.52 -0.43
CA SER A 32 -14.13 0.06 -0.62
C SER A 32 -12.82 -0.60 -0.23
N GLU A 33 -12.93 -1.82 0.30
CA GLU A 33 -11.79 -2.64 0.71
C GLU A 33 -11.87 -4.08 0.19
N GLY A 34 -12.59 -4.28 -0.89
CA GLY A 34 -12.70 -5.57 -1.55
C GLY A 34 -13.96 -6.32 -1.17
N PRO A 35 -14.12 -7.54 -1.69
CA PRO A 35 -13.22 -8.24 -2.62
C PRO A 35 -13.37 -7.84 -4.09
N THR A 36 -14.37 -7.05 -4.45
CA THR A 36 -14.65 -6.71 -5.85
C THR A 36 -14.22 -5.31 -6.25
N THR A 37 -14.17 -4.39 -5.30
CA THR A 37 -13.75 -3.00 -5.53
C THR A 37 -12.83 -2.55 -4.41
N PHE A 38 -11.97 -1.56 -4.67
CA PHE A 38 -10.99 -1.09 -3.70
C PHE A 38 -10.77 0.42 -3.86
N ASP A 39 -10.47 1.10 -2.75
CA ASP A 39 -9.77 2.38 -2.83
C ASP A 39 -8.30 2.16 -2.47
N CYS A 40 -7.48 3.22 -2.41
CA CYS A 40 -6.04 3.07 -2.24
C CYS A 40 -5.66 2.37 -0.93
N SER A 41 -6.20 2.83 0.18
CA SER A 41 -5.94 2.21 1.49
C SER A 41 -6.71 0.91 1.68
N GLY A 42 -7.84 0.75 0.98
CA GLY A 42 -8.60 -0.48 0.99
C GLY A 42 -7.87 -1.65 0.37
N LEU A 43 -7.13 -1.40 -0.71
CA LEU A 43 -6.29 -2.44 -1.32
C LEU A 43 -5.18 -2.88 -0.35
N VAL A 44 -4.55 -1.94 0.31
CA VAL A 44 -3.53 -2.24 1.33
C VAL A 44 -4.12 -3.06 2.47
N TYR A 45 -5.26 -2.65 2.97
CA TYR A 45 -5.95 -3.38 4.04
C TYR A 45 -6.24 -4.82 3.64
N ALA A 46 -6.88 -5.01 2.48
CA ALA A 46 -7.28 -6.33 2.01
C ALA A 46 -6.07 -7.23 1.74
N ALA A 47 -5.01 -6.67 1.15
CA ALA A 47 -3.81 -7.42 0.81
C ALA A 47 -3.15 -7.99 2.07
N TYR A 48 -2.95 -7.18 3.09
CA TYR A 48 -2.32 -7.65 4.32
C TYR A 48 -3.25 -8.50 5.17
N LYS A 49 -4.54 -8.25 5.14
CA LYS A 49 -5.50 -9.12 5.81
C LYS A 49 -5.47 -10.52 5.19
N SER A 50 -5.43 -10.62 3.87
CA SER A 50 -5.35 -11.92 3.19
C SER A 50 -4.05 -12.65 3.46
N ALA A 51 -2.99 -11.92 3.77
CA ALA A 51 -1.69 -12.49 4.11
C ALA A 51 -1.64 -13.11 5.51
N GLY A 52 -2.74 -13.06 6.25
CA GLY A 52 -2.81 -13.63 7.58
C GLY A 52 -2.08 -12.83 8.64
N LEU A 53 -2.03 -11.51 8.48
CA LEU A 53 -1.37 -10.63 9.44
C LEU A 53 -2.15 -10.66 10.77
N GLY A 54 -1.61 -11.38 11.75
CA GLY A 54 -2.22 -11.54 13.07
C GLY A 54 -2.00 -10.35 14.00
N TRP A 55 -1.79 -9.20 13.47
CA TRP A 55 -1.50 -7.98 14.19
C TRP A 55 -2.82 -7.39 14.72
N PRO A 56 -2.99 -7.28 16.05
CA PRO A 56 -4.28 -6.85 16.62
C PRO A 56 -4.74 -5.47 16.15
N ASN A 57 -3.80 -4.62 15.76
CA ASN A 57 -4.08 -3.25 15.31
C ASN A 57 -4.19 -3.11 13.79
N TRP A 58 -4.25 -4.23 13.08
CA TRP A 58 -4.41 -4.17 11.63
C TRP A 58 -5.88 -3.97 11.29
N ASP A 59 -6.26 -2.72 11.25
CA ASP A 59 -7.61 -2.31 10.95
C ASP A 59 -7.68 -1.57 9.62
N ARG A 60 -8.89 -1.28 9.19
CA ARG A 60 -9.15 -0.45 8.03
C ARG A 60 -8.80 0.99 8.38
N LEU A 61 -7.62 1.43 7.95
CA LEU A 61 -7.09 2.77 8.20
C LEU A 61 -7.09 3.57 6.89
N ASN A 62 -6.88 4.89 7.00
CA ASN A 62 -6.62 5.73 5.84
C ASN A 62 -5.11 5.81 5.57
N SER A 63 -4.74 6.46 4.47
CA SER A 63 -3.34 6.53 4.04
C SER A 63 -2.41 7.13 5.09
N SER A 64 -2.80 8.23 5.73
CA SER A 64 -1.96 8.88 6.73
C SER A 64 -1.80 8.05 8.00
N LEU A 65 -2.85 7.31 8.38
CA LEU A 65 -2.77 6.43 9.56
C LEU A 65 -1.89 5.22 9.31
N TYR A 66 -1.84 4.70 8.09
CA TYR A 66 -0.89 3.62 7.75
C TYR A 66 0.55 4.12 7.81
N TRP A 67 0.80 5.39 7.52
CA TRP A 67 2.12 5.97 7.74
C TRP A 67 2.53 5.84 9.22
N VAL A 68 1.64 6.22 10.11
CA VAL A 68 1.91 6.17 11.56
C VAL A 68 2.06 4.72 12.05
N ALA A 69 1.29 3.80 11.49
CA ALA A 69 1.23 2.41 11.96
C ALA A 69 2.40 1.55 11.48
N THR A 70 3.20 2.02 10.51
CA THR A 70 4.27 1.24 9.92
C THR A 70 5.64 1.84 10.24
N LYS A 71 6.68 1.02 10.07
CA LYS A 71 8.07 1.43 10.32
C LYS A 71 8.62 2.19 9.11
N ARG A 72 9.35 3.30 9.36
CA ARG A 72 9.95 4.11 8.30
C ARG A 72 11.09 3.37 7.60
N VAL A 73 11.05 3.39 6.26
CA VAL A 73 12.09 2.80 5.41
C VAL A 73 12.41 3.82 4.31
N PRO A 74 13.68 4.21 4.14
CA PRO A 74 14.03 5.10 3.03
C PRO A 74 13.61 4.51 1.70
N ILE A 75 13.22 5.36 0.76
CA ILE A 75 12.77 4.90 -0.57
C ILE A 75 13.83 4.00 -1.22
N SER A 76 15.10 4.32 -1.07
CA SER A 76 16.19 3.54 -1.67
C SER A 76 16.36 2.14 -1.06
N GLU A 77 15.74 1.90 0.10
CA GLU A 77 15.85 0.61 0.80
C GLU A 77 14.54 -0.18 0.83
N MET A 78 13.52 0.30 0.12
CA MET A 78 12.25 -0.42 0.05
C MET A 78 12.39 -1.75 -0.67
N VAL A 79 11.62 -2.72 -0.18
CA VAL A 79 11.51 -4.06 -0.77
C VAL A 79 10.02 -4.34 -1.07
N PRO A 80 9.72 -5.34 -1.92
CA PRO A 80 8.32 -5.64 -2.25
C PRO A 80 7.47 -5.84 -1.01
N GLY A 81 6.28 -5.23 -1.03
CA GLY A 81 5.34 -5.25 0.09
C GLY A 81 5.42 -4.04 0.99
N ASP A 82 6.49 -3.26 0.92
CA ASP A 82 6.54 -1.99 1.65
C ASP A 82 5.48 -1.04 1.10
N LEU A 83 5.01 -0.12 1.93
CA LEU A 83 3.97 0.82 1.55
C LEU A 83 4.59 2.11 1.04
N VAL A 84 4.04 2.64 -0.05
CA VAL A 84 4.48 3.88 -0.69
C VAL A 84 3.45 4.96 -0.38
N PHE A 85 3.88 6.15 -0.03
CA PHE A 85 3.00 7.24 0.40
C PHE A 85 3.21 8.48 -0.44
N TYR A 86 2.11 9.20 -0.69
CA TYR A 86 2.09 10.45 -1.44
C TYR A 86 1.37 11.52 -0.66
N SER A 87 1.94 12.72 -0.62
CA SER A 87 1.43 13.84 0.15
C SER A 87 1.40 15.11 -0.68
N TYR A 88 0.34 15.92 -0.50
CA TYR A 88 0.22 17.20 -1.22
C TYR A 88 1.30 18.20 -0.80
N LYS A 89 1.66 18.23 0.47
CA LYS A 89 2.58 19.22 1.02
C LYS A 89 3.84 18.63 1.63
N GLY A 90 4.07 17.32 1.47
CA GLY A 90 5.20 16.64 2.09
C GLY A 90 5.03 16.41 3.59
N THR A 91 3.84 16.59 4.13
CA THR A 91 3.54 16.38 5.56
C THR A 91 2.64 15.16 5.74
N VAL A 92 2.70 14.54 6.91
CA VAL A 92 1.89 13.35 7.22
C VAL A 92 0.39 13.67 7.13
N SER A 93 -0.02 14.85 7.60
CA SER A 93 -1.44 15.23 7.59
C SER A 93 -2.00 15.42 6.19
N THR A 94 -1.17 15.61 5.17
CA THR A 94 -1.62 15.80 3.79
C THR A 94 -1.36 14.58 2.91
N ILE A 95 -1.02 13.44 3.50
CA ILE A 95 -0.92 12.17 2.75
C ILE A 95 -2.30 11.83 2.20
N HIS A 96 -2.38 11.65 0.89
CA HIS A 96 -3.65 11.43 0.19
C HIS A 96 -3.69 10.13 -0.61
N HIS A 97 -2.56 9.43 -0.75
CA HIS A 97 -2.49 8.20 -1.52
C HIS A 97 -1.47 7.24 -0.93
N ILE A 98 -1.74 5.95 -1.09
CA ILE A 98 -0.90 4.86 -0.62
C ILE A 98 -0.91 3.74 -1.66
N ALA A 99 0.21 3.02 -1.78
CA ALA A 99 0.33 1.90 -2.69
C ALA A 99 1.25 0.84 -2.09
N ILE A 100 1.30 -0.32 -2.73
CA ILE A 100 2.16 -1.43 -2.33
C ILE A 100 3.33 -1.52 -3.30
N TYR A 101 4.55 -1.38 -2.78
CA TYR A 101 5.76 -1.45 -3.59
C TYR A 101 5.93 -2.84 -4.19
N ALA A 102 6.22 -2.90 -5.49
CA ALA A 102 6.38 -4.16 -6.22
C ALA A 102 7.86 -4.52 -6.45
N GLY A 103 8.76 -3.63 -6.11
CA GLY A 103 10.17 -3.75 -6.50
C GLY A 103 10.47 -2.98 -7.78
N ASP A 104 11.73 -2.74 -8.05
CA ASP A 104 12.22 -2.10 -9.30
C ASP A 104 11.56 -0.76 -9.62
N GLY A 105 11.21 0.02 -8.58
CA GLY A 105 10.59 1.32 -8.76
C GLY A 105 9.12 1.28 -9.17
N MET A 106 8.46 0.13 -9.05
CA MET A 106 7.08 -0.07 -9.45
C MET A 106 6.17 -0.32 -8.24
N MET A 107 4.88 -0.11 -8.43
CA MET A 107 3.89 -0.31 -7.36
C MET A 107 2.57 -0.88 -7.89
N TRP A 108 1.85 -1.57 -7.00
CA TRP A 108 0.47 -1.99 -7.20
C TRP A 108 -0.42 -1.01 -6.46
N GLU A 109 -1.37 -0.38 -7.16
CA GLU A 109 -2.19 0.68 -6.56
C GLU A 109 -3.64 0.65 -7.02
N ALA A 110 -4.54 1.07 -6.14
CA ALA A 110 -5.88 1.47 -6.50
C ALA A 110 -5.83 2.99 -6.71
N HIS A 111 -5.77 3.42 -7.97
CA HIS A 111 -5.38 4.77 -8.33
C HIS A 111 -6.51 5.79 -8.17
N ASN A 112 -7.54 5.68 -8.98
CA ASN A 112 -8.75 6.50 -8.91
C ASN A 112 -9.87 5.86 -9.75
N LYS A 113 -11.05 6.48 -9.75
CA LYS A 113 -12.21 5.95 -10.46
C LYS A 113 -12.05 5.91 -11.98
N ASP A 114 -11.16 6.71 -12.54
CA ASP A 114 -10.94 6.76 -13.99
C ASP A 114 -9.94 5.72 -14.46
N LYS A 115 -8.96 5.38 -13.62
CA LYS A 115 -7.89 4.47 -13.96
C LYS A 115 -7.95 3.14 -13.23
N ASP A 116 -8.81 3.04 -12.23
CA ASP A 116 -9.00 1.84 -11.41
C ASP A 116 -7.70 1.35 -10.76
N LEU A 117 -7.44 0.04 -10.77
CA LEU A 117 -6.22 -0.54 -10.20
C LEU A 117 -5.14 -0.59 -11.27
N LEU A 118 -3.92 -0.18 -10.89
CA LEU A 118 -2.79 -0.07 -11.81
C LEU A 118 -1.53 -0.73 -11.26
N PHE A 119 -0.67 -1.12 -12.20
CA PHE A 119 0.75 -1.36 -11.96
C PHE A 119 1.51 -0.19 -12.60
N SER A 120 2.18 0.61 -11.80
CA SER A 120 2.77 1.86 -12.28
C SER A 120 4.07 2.19 -11.56
N SER A 121 4.84 3.15 -12.11
CA SER A 121 6.05 3.65 -11.48
C SER A 121 5.71 4.44 -10.22
N ILE A 122 6.51 4.29 -9.14
CA ILE A 122 6.34 5.10 -7.94
C ILE A 122 6.58 6.58 -8.20
N TYR A 123 7.23 6.92 -9.30
CA TYR A 123 7.51 8.31 -9.70
C TYR A 123 6.44 8.88 -10.62
N SER A 124 5.39 8.13 -10.93
CA SER A 124 4.32 8.58 -11.82
C SER A 124 3.32 9.54 -11.18
N ILE A 125 3.35 9.66 -9.85
CA ILE A 125 2.46 10.54 -9.08
C ILE A 125 3.31 11.57 -8.35
N LYS A 126 2.85 12.82 -8.32
CA LYS A 126 3.51 13.87 -7.56
C LYS A 126 3.32 13.68 -6.06
N GLY A 127 4.32 14.09 -5.29
CA GLY A 127 4.21 14.09 -3.84
C GLY A 127 4.73 12.83 -3.16
N LEU A 128 5.53 12.02 -3.85
CA LEU A 128 6.16 10.86 -3.24
C LEU A 128 6.92 11.26 -1.98
N MET A 129 6.58 10.63 -0.85
CA MET A 129 7.26 10.86 0.41
C MET A 129 8.66 10.22 0.39
N PRO A 130 9.63 10.80 1.14
CA PRO A 130 11.01 10.27 1.14
C PRO A 130 11.16 8.92 1.84
N TYR A 131 10.13 8.47 2.53
CA TYR A 131 10.14 7.18 3.23
C TYR A 131 8.89 6.39 2.88
N GLY A 132 9.05 5.07 2.80
CA GLY A 132 7.92 4.14 2.78
C GLY A 132 7.63 3.61 4.18
N GLY A 133 6.69 2.67 4.27
CA GLY A 133 6.32 2.03 5.52
C GLY A 133 6.46 0.51 5.43
N ARG A 134 7.12 -0.08 6.41
CA ARG A 134 7.22 -1.55 6.50
C ARG A 134 6.33 -2.06 7.63
N VAL A 135 5.51 -3.01 7.29
CA VAL A 135 4.64 -3.69 8.25
C VAL A 135 5.44 -4.53 9.23
#